data_638c2a2411139a5c20ada258a5e96a6c
#
_entry.id   638c2a2411139a5c20ada258a5e96a6c
#
_cell.length_a   1.000
_cell.length_b   1.000
_cell.length_c   1.000
_cell.angle_alpha   90.00
_cell.angle_beta   90.00
_cell.angle_gamma   90.00
#
_symmetry.space_group_name_H-M   'P 1'
#
loop_
_entity.id
_entity.type
_entity.pdbx_description
1 polymer ?
#
loop_
_entity_poly.entity_id
_entity_poly.type
_entity_poly.pdbx_seq_one_letter_code
_entity_poly.pdbx_strand_id
1 'polypeptide(L)'
;MKKIRYMMLSLMAAMLMAMPMQAQNVTNDEVVEIQDDTEVADSTMLDSLAADTLRLPWPESVKVGIDNLLKSKMFETSQVSIMVWDLEADSCIYKHNERQLMRPASTMKLLTAITALDKLGGSYQFKTQLKYTGTIEEGVLHGDVYCVGGMDPRFNSDDLSAFVNSLKEMGVDTIRGKVYADRSMKDSDLLGEGWCWDDDNPVLSPLVFSRKDIFMDRFLAKLKDAGIEYEEMYASTKTCPTNAFTICTRFHTMDQVLHKMMKESDNLYAESMYYQIAASTGNRPASAKSARSVERQFINQKLGLDASRYKLADGSGLSLYNYLSAELEVAMLRYAFRNDNIKQHLIHSLPIAGVDGTLKKRMRSGSAHGNVKAKTGTLTGIISLAGYCTAANGHELCFSIINNGIMHGSNARNFADKVCKLLCQP
;
A
#
# COMPACT_ATOMS: atom_id res chain seq x y z
N MET A 1 -12.94 -36.81 51.79
CA MET A 1 -12.28 -35.52 51.61
C MET A 1 -11.60 -35.35 50.24
N LYS A 2 -11.23 -36.38 49.48
CA LYS A 2 -10.63 -36.22 48.11
C LYS A 2 -11.66 -35.84 47.02
N LYS A 3 -12.94 -36.22 47.14
CA LYS A 3 -13.97 -35.90 46.13
C LYS A 3 -14.44 -34.44 46.12
N ILE A 4 -14.34 -33.73 47.24
CA ILE A 4 -14.73 -32.33 47.36
C ILE A 4 -13.69 -31.37 46.76
N ARG A 5 -12.38 -31.77 46.72
CA ARG A 5 -11.30 -30.98 46.10
C ARG A 5 -11.39 -30.95 44.57
N TYR A 6 -11.86 -32.01 43.93
CA TYR A 6 -12.02 -32.04 42.46
C TYR A 6 -13.24 -31.27 41.96
N MET A 7 -14.28 -31.15 42.79
CA MET A 7 -15.48 -30.40 42.44
C MET A 7 -15.26 -28.88 42.53
N MET A 8 -14.41 -28.41 43.45
CA MET A 8 -14.05 -26.98 43.51
C MET A 8 -13.08 -26.54 42.40
N LEU A 9 -12.18 -27.42 41.93
CA LEU A 9 -11.32 -27.12 40.78
C LEU A 9 -12.09 -27.08 39.46
N SER A 10 -13.14 -27.88 39.29
CA SER A 10 -13.97 -27.86 38.08
C SER A 10 -14.92 -26.66 38.02
N LEU A 11 -15.37 -26.11 39.16
CA LEU A 11 -16.15 -24.86 39.18
C LEU A 11 -15.27 -23.61 38.93
N MET A 12 -14.02 -23.60 39.36
CA MET A 12 -13.10 -22.49 39.05
C MET A 12 -12.68 -22.45 37.59
N ALA A 13 -12.55 -23.60 36.91
CA ALA A 13 -12.26 -23.65 35.48
C ALA A 13 -13.48 -23.25 34.60
N ALA A 14 -14.70 -23.47 35.09
CA ALA A 14 -15.93 -23.08 34.37
C ALA A 14 -16.27 -21.57 34.49
N MET A 15 -15.77 -20.87 35.52
CA MET A 15 -15.99 -19.42 35.68
C MET A 15 -15.01 -18.55 34.92
N LEU A 16 -13.92 -19.11 34.39
CA LEU A 16 -12.93 -18.40 33.54
C LEU A 16 -13.27 -18.41 32.04
N MET A 17 -14.35 -19.08 31.62
CA MET A 17 -14.77 -19.15 30.21
C MET A 17 -16.03 -18.34 29.84
N ALA A 18 -16.47 -17.43 30.67
CA ALA A 18 -17.69 -16.63 30.45
C ALA A 18 -17.43 -15.13 30.62
N MET A 19 -16.35 -14.59 30.07
CA MET A 19 -16.29 -13.16 29.79
C MET A 19 -16.50 -12.95 28.28
N PRO A 20 -17.48 -12.14 27.86
CA PRO A 20 -17.57 -11.78 26.44
C PRO A 20 -16.35 -10.96 26.08
N MET A 21 -15.52 -11.50 25.17
CA MET A 21 -14.54 -10.71 24.46
C MET A 21 -15.29 -9.65 23.64
N GLN A 22 -15.40 -8.44 24.19
CA GLN A 22 -15.71 -7.28 23.37
C GLN A 22 -14.52 -7.10 22.42
N ALA A 23 -14.74 -7.43 21.15
CA ALA A 23 -13.85 -7.03 20.09
C ALA A 23 -13.83 -5.51 20.05
N GLN A 24 -12.79 -4.89 20.59
CA GLN A 24 -12.49 -3.50 20.32
C GLN A 24 -12.14 -3.40 18.84
N ASN A 25 -12.96 -2.67 18.10
CA ASN A 25 -12.63 -2.20 16.77
C ASN A 25 -11.40 -1.27 16.89
N VAL A 26 -10.22 -1.84 16.78
CA VAL A 26 -8.99 -1.07 16.57
C VAL A 26 -8.99 -0.68 15.10
N THR A 27 -9.42 0.52 14.81
CA THR A 27 -9.15 1.16 13.52
C THR A 27 -7.65 1.36 13.41
N ASN A 28 -7.07 0.95 12.30
CA ASN A 28 -5.64 0.90 11.97
C ASN A 28 -4.94 2.28 11.91
N ASP A 29 -5.09 3.14 12.91
CA ASP A 29 -4.40 4.45 12.94
C ASP A 29 -3.96 4.91 14.35
N GLU A 30 -4.13 4.09 15.38
CA GLU A 30 -3.56 4.40 16.70
C GLU A 30 -2.40 3.47 17.03
N VAL A 31 -1.22 3.79 16.49
CA VAL A 31 0.02 3.49 17.20
C VAL A 31 -0.05 4.26 18.51
N VAL A 32 -0.22 3.56 19.63
CA VAL A 32 -0.18 4.15 20.97
C VAL A 32 1.13 4.94 21.08
N GLU A 33 1.06 6.26 20.99
CA GLU A 33 2.15 7.15 21.33
C GLU A 33 2.37 7.04 22.85
N ILE A 34 3.38 6.29 23.24
CA ILE A 34 3.96 6.45 24.58
C ILE A 34 4.67 7.81 24.56
N GLN A 35 4.05 8.80 25.18
CA GLN A 35 4.69 10.08 25.43
C GLN A 35 5.85 9.85 26.39
N ASP A 36 7.06 10.04 25.89
CA ASP A 36 8.29 10.03 26.69
C ASP A 36 8.79 11.47 26.81
N ASP A 37 8.70 12.02 28.04
CA ASP A 37 8.99 13.42 28.36
C ASP A 37 10.51 13.76 28.38
N THR A 38 11.39 12.86 27.92
CA THR A 38 12.86 13.04 27.99
C THR A 38 13.49 13.77 26.79
N GLU A 39 12.71 14.29 25.83
CA GLU A 39 13.23 14.76 24.53
C GLU A 39 13.46 16.29 24.37
N VAL A 40 13.26 17.09 25.41
CA VAL A 40 13.36 18.57 25.24
C VAL A 40 14.82 19.04 25.05
N ALA A 41 15.81 18.30 25.52
CA ALA A 41 17.23 18.74 25.47
C ALA A 41 17.90 18.52 24.09
N ASP A 42 17.50 17.52 23.29
CA ASP A 42 18.14 17.23 21.98
C ASP A 42 17.56 18.11 20.86
N SER A 43 16.30 18.58 21.00
CA SER A 43 15.66 19.43 20.01
C SER A 43 16.23 20.85 19.97
N THR A 44 16.62 21.43 21.12
CA THR A 44 17.19 22.78 21.22
C THR A 44 18.60 22.88 20.67
N MET A 45 19.41 21.82 20.80
CA MET A 45 20.77 21.76 20.24
C MET A 45 20.72 21.65 18.71
N LEU A 46 19.78 20.90 18.15
CA LEU A 46 19.58 20.77 16.71
C LEU A 46 19.02 22.05 16.08
N ASP A 47 18.20 22.81 16.81
CA ASP A 47 17.65 24.09 16.33
C ASP A 47 18.71 25.19 16.31
N SER A 48 19.68 25.20 17.24
CA SER A 48 20.82 26.14 17.24
C SER A 48 21.81 25.86 16.10
N LEU A 49 22.07 24.59 15.77
CA LEU A 49 22.92 24.18 14.65
C LEU A 49 22.29 24.49 13.28
N ALA A 50 20.96 24.52 13.20
CA ALA A 50 20.25 24.92 11.99
C ALA A 50 20.36 26.42 11.71
N ALA A 51 20.49 27.28 12.73
CA ALA A 51 20.56 28.73 12.58
C ALA A 51 21.89 29.20 11.93
N ASP A 52 22.99 28.51 12.15
CA ASP A 52 24.30 28.87 11.57
C ASP A 52 24.40 28.52 10.06
N THR A 53 23.59 27.60 9.57
CA THR A 53 23.60 27.17 8.15
C THR A 53 22.87 28.15 7.21
N LEU A 54 22.02 29.03 7.74
CA LEU A 54 21.26 30.03 6.94
C LEU A 54 22.13 31.10 6.27
N ARG A 55 23.44 31.16 6.58
CA ARG A 55 24.39 32.11 5.98
C ARG A 55 25.10 31.56 4.74
N LEU A 56 24.97 30.24 4.47
CA LEU A 56 25.61 29.61 3.34
C LEU A 56 24.72 29.65 2.10
N PRO A 57 25.28 29.85 0.89
CA PRO A 57 24.51 29.79 -0.34
C PRO A 57 23.95 28.38 -0.56
N TRP A 58 22.79 28.29 -1.23
CA TRP A 58 22.27 27.04 -1.72
C TRP A 58 23.15 26.48 -2.85
N PRO A 59 23.46 25.16 -2.95
CA PRO A 59 23.00 24.06 -2.11
C PRO A 59 23.90 23.74 -0.91
N GLU A 60 24.89 24.55 -0.61
CA GLU A 60 25.85 24.27 0.47
C GLU A 60 25.19 24.30 1.84
N SER A 61 24.24 25.23 2.03
CA SER A 61 23.41 25.29 3.24
C SER A 61 22.69 23.96 3.53
N VAL A 62 22.14 23.31 2.50
CA VAL A 62 21.48 22.02 2.61
C VAL A 62 22.46 20.93 3.02
N LYS A 63 23.64 20.86 2.41
CA LYS A 63 24.66 19.85 2.71
C LYS A 63 25.10 19.93 4.16
N VAL A 64 25.56 21.12 4.57
CA VAL A 64 26.03 21.36 5.94
C VAL A 64 24.91 21.17 6.97
N GLY A 65 23.68 21.56 6.62
CA GLY A 65 22.51 21.36 7.45
C GLY A 65 22.23 19.88 7.70
N ILE A 66 22.24 19.05 6.67
CA ILE A 66 22.03 17.59 6.80
C ILE A 66 23.20 16.95 7.60
N ASP A 67 24.46 17.34 7.32
CA ASP A 67 25.63 16.84 8.05
C ASP A 67 25.53 17.17 9.55
N ASN A 68 25.00 18.35 9.92
CA ASN A 68 24.76 18.71 11.30
C ASN A 68 23.65 17.86 11.94
N LEU A 69 22.54 17.60 11.21
CA LEU A 69 21.47 16.72 11.70
C LEU A 69 21.97 15.29 11.92
N LEU A 70 22.93 14.80 11.12
CA LEU A 70 23.52 13.47 11.27
C LEU A 70 24.42 13.31 12.52
N LYS A 71 24.75 14.40 13.22
CA LYS A 71 25.46 14.36 14.50
C LYS A 71 24.57 13.96 15.68
N SER A 72 23.25 13.77 15.46
CA SER A 72 22.31 13.32 16.48
C SER A 72 22.71 11.98 17.08
N LYS A 73 22.58 11.85 18.40
CA LYS A 73 22.85 10.60 19.14
C LYS A 73 22.03 9.42 18.64
N MET A 74 20.88 9.66 18.00
CA MET A 74 20.08 8.62 17.38
C MET A 74 20.92 7.75 16.43
N PHE A 75 21.89 8.33 15.73
CA PHE A 75 22.71 7.63 14.73
C PHE A 75 23.91 6.87 15.33
N GLU A 76 24.13 6.92 16.65
CA GLU A 76 25.08 6.02 17.34
C GLU A 76 24.61 4.56 17.29
N THR A 77 23.29 4.32 17.24
CA THR A 77 22.69 2.97 17.32
C THR A 77 21.76 2.64 16.16
N SER A 78 21.49 3.59 15.27
CA SER A 78 20.60 3.40 14.11
C SER A 78 21.31 3.71 12.81
N GLN A 79 20.68 3.31 11.70
CA GLN A 79 21.21 3.50 10.36
C GLN A 79 20.30 4.45 9.58
N VAL A 80 20.92 5.31 8.75
CA VAL A 80 20.21 6.17 7.81
C VAL A 80 20.84 6.10 6.43
N SER A 81 19.98 6.10 5.41
CA SER A 81 20.34 6.26 4.01
C SER A 81 19.59 7.47 3.46
N ILE A 82 20.31 8.40 2.83
CA ILE A 82 19.75 9.66 2.28
C ILE A 82 20.29 9.86 0.88
N MET A 83 19.40 10.29 -0.04
CA MET A 83 19.79 10.86 -1.32
C MET A 83 18.85 12.00 -1.70
N VAL A 84 19.42 13.10 -2.19
CA VAL A 84 18.69 14.27 -2.69
C VAL A 84 19.20 14.60 -4.08
N TRP A 85 18.27 14.82 -5.01
CA TRP A 85 18.57 15.10 -6.40
C TRP A 85 17.82 16.34 -6.89
N ASP A 86 18.52 17.22 -7.55
CA ASP A 86 17.96 18.35 -8.29
C ASP A 86 17.49 17.88 -9.66
N LEU A 87 16.20 18.02 -9.92
CA LEU A 87 15.55 17.52 -11.15
C LEU A 87 15.74 18.48 -12.34
N GLU A 88 15.93 19.78 -12.09
CA GLU A 88 16.23 20.78 -13.12
C GLU A 88 17.72 20.72 -13.51
N ALA A 89 18.63 20.78 -12.54
CA ALA A 89 20.05 20.71 -12.79
C ALA A 89 20.55 19.30 -13.14
N ASP A 90 19.70 18.29 -13.01
CA ASP A 90 20.01 16.88 -13.17
C ASP A 90 21.27 16.44 -12.40
N SER A 91 21.38 16.85 -11.14
CA SER A 91 22.57 16.65 -10.32
C SER A 91 22.25 16.21 -8.89
N CYS A 92 23.17 15.43 -8.31
CA CYS A 92 23.07 15.01 -6.92
C CYS A 92 23.47 16.16 -5.99
N ILE A 93 22.53 16.61 -5.12
CA ILE A 93 22.81 17.60 -4.11
C ILE A 93 23.47 16.98 -2.88
N TYR A 94 22.89 15.87 -2.40
CA TYR A 94 23.36 15.21 -1.18
C TYR A 94 23.20 13.69 -1.28
N LYS A 95 24.15 12.97 -0.69
CA LYS A 95 24.10 11.53 -0.54
C LYS A 95 24.84 11.08 0.72
N HIS A 96 24.22 10.15 1.43
CA HIS A 96 24.79 9.50 2.61
C HIS A 96 24.29 8.07 2.66
N ASN A 97 25.21 7.08 2.60
CA ASN A 97 24.86 5.66 2.54
C ASN A 97 23.82 5.31 1.46
N GLU A 98 23.77 6.06 0.38
CA GLU A 98 22.71 6.02 -0.65
C GLU A 98 22.54 4.64 -1.29
N ARG A 99 23.57 3.81 -1.23
CA ARG A 99 23.60 2.45 -1.80
C ARG A 99 23.39 1.36 -0.75
N GLN A 100 23.33 1.73 0.53
CA GLN A 100 23.09 0.77 1.60
C GLN A 100 21.70 0.16 1.46
N LEU A 101 21.62 -1.17 1.62
CA LEU A 101 20.35 -1.87 1.62
C LEU A 101 19.64 -1.65 2.95
N MET A 102 18.46 -1.05 2.86
CA MET A 102 17.61 -0.70 3.99
C MET A 102 16.22 -1.29 3.78
N ARG A 103 15.51 -1.55 4.85
CA ARG A 103 14.09 -1.91 4.80
C ARG A 103 13.27 -0.65 4.54
N PRO A 104 12.52 -0.58 3.43
CA PRO A 104 11.84 0.65 3.01
C PRO A 104 10.53 0.90 3.76
N ALA A 105 9.92 -0.11 4.37
CA ALA A 105 8.52 -0.08 4.76
C ALA A 105 7.64 0.39 3.58
N SER A 106 6.60 1.19 3.82
CA SER A 106 5.63 1.57 2.77
C SER A 106 6.15 2.52 1.68
N THR A 107 7.43 2.97 1.71
CA THR A 107 8.01 3.62 0.52
C THR A 107 8.24 2.63 -0.63
N MET A 108 8.24 1.31 -0.35
CA MET A 108 8.14 0.25 -1.37
C MET A 108 6.99 0.49 -2.36
N LYS A 109 5.88 1.06 -1.91
CA LYS A 109 4.71 1.39 -2.74
C LYS A 109 5.04 2.33 -3.91
N LEU A 110 6.14 3.09 -3.84
CA LEU A 110 6.62 3.89 -4.96
C LEU A 110 7.08 3.00 -6.13
N LEU A 111 7.82 1.92 -5.85
CA LEU A 111 8.24 0.97 -6.89
C LEU A 111 7.03 0.33 -7.56
N THR A 112 6.09 -0.17 -6.76
CA THR A 112 4.85 -0.78 -7.24
C THR A 112 4.03 0.19 -8.10
N ALA A 113 3.82 1.43 -7.62
CA ALA A 113 3.05 2.45 -8.33
C ALA A 113 3.68 2.85 -9.66
N ILE A 114 4.98 3.16 -9.64
CA ILE A 114 5.68 3.63 -10.83
C ILE A 114 5.78 2.53 -11.87
N THR A 115 6.05 1.28 -11.45
CA THR A 115 6.05 0.12 -12.34
C THR A 115 4.66 -0.13 -12.92
N ALA A 116 3.59 0.00 -12.12
CA ALA A 116 2.22 -0.16 -12.61
C ALA A 116 1.84 0.93 -13.61
N LEU A 117 2.17 2.18 -13.35
CA LEU A 117 1.91 3.29 -14.28
C LEU A 117 2.71 3.14 -15.59
N ASP A 118 3.97 2.68 -15.52
CA ASP A 118 4.78 2.40 -16.72
C ASP A 118 4.21 1.24 -17.54
N LYS A 119 3.73 0.19 -16.88
CA LYS A 119 3.32 -1.06 -17.53
C LYS A 119 1.87 -1.09 -17.96
N LEU A 120 0.97 -0.55 -17.14
CA LEU A 120 -0.49 -0.60 -17.32
C LEU A 120 -1.06 0.73 -17.84
N GLY A 121 -0.37 1.84 -17.55
CA GLY A 121 -0.84 3.19 -17.88
C GLY A 121 -1.87 3.76 -16.92
N GLY A 122 -2.05 5.09 -16.93
CA GLY A 122 -2.97 5.81 -16.05
C GLY A 122 -4.46 5.55 -16.33
N SER A 123 -4.81 5.07 -17.52
CA SER A 123 -6.20 4.71 -17.89
C SER A 123 -6.61 3.29 -17.46
N TYR A 124 -5.72 2.55 -16.80
CA TYR A 124 -6.00 1.18 -16.38
C TYR A 124 -7.21 1.09 -15.43
N GLN A 125 -7.96 -0.01 -15.53
CA GLN A 125 -9.16 -0.29 -14.73
C GLN A 125 -9.04 -1.64 -14.02
N PHE A 126 -9.25 -1.64 -12.71
CA PHE A 126 -9.40 -2.84 -11.88
C PHE A 126 -10.83 -3.34 -12.05
N LYS A 127 -11.03 -4.51 -12.68
CA LYS A 127 -12.35 -4.99 -13.10
C LYS A 127 -12.77 -6.25 -12.36
N THR A 128 -14.01 -6.25 -11.86
CA THR A 128 -14.71 -7.46 -11.39
C THR A 128 -15.95 -7.65 -12.24
N GLN A 129 -16.22 -8.86 -12.70
CA GLN A 129 -17.29 -9.12 -13.67
C GLN A 129 -18.26 -10.19 -13.16
N LEU A 130 -19.53 -10.01 -13.50
CA LEU A 130 -20.55 -11.05 -13.41
C LEU A 130 -20.81 -11.59 -14.80
N LYS A 131 -20.72 -12.90 -14.95
CA LYS A 131 -20.92 -13.61 -16.24
C LYS A 131 -21.82 -14.80 -16.06
N TYR A 132 -22.40 -15.30 -17.17
CA TYR A 132 -23.21 -16.50 -17.17
C TYR A 132 -22.98 -17.36 -18.42
N THR A 133 -23.43 -18.61 -18.33
CA THR A 133 -23.54 -19.55 -19.46
C THR A 133 -24.97 -20.06 -19.58
N GLY A 134 -25.33 -20.62 -20.71
CA GLY A 134 -26.67 -21.17 -20.95
C GLY A 134 -27.67 -20.16 -21.52
N THR A 135 -29.00 -20.41 -21.32
CA THR A 135 -30.09 -19.63 -21.85
C THR A 135 -30.98 -19.09 -20.73
N ILE A 136 -31.70 -18.02 -21.01
CA ILE A 136 -32.70 -17.44 -20.10
C ILE A 136 -34.06 -17.62 -20.77
N GLU A 137 -34.98 -18.35 -20.10
CA GLU A 137 -36.34 -18.65 -20.59
C GLU A 137 -37.33 -18.44 -19.44
N GLU A 138 -38.37 -17.66 -19.65
CA GLU A 138 -39.45 -17.40 -18.67
C GLU A 138 -38.95 -17.03 -17.25
N GLY A 139 -37.92 -16.20 -17.17
CA GLY A 139 -37.33 -15.79 -15.89
C GLY A 139 -36.32 -16.75 -15.29
N VAL A 140 -36.09 -17.91 -15.90
CA VAL A 140 -35.17 -18.96 -15.43
C VAL A 140 -33.89 -18.93 -16.26
N LEU A 141 -32.74 -18.74 -15.60
CA LEU A 141 -31.43 -18.96 -16.19
C LEU A 141 -31.07 -20.48 -16.10
N HIS A 142 -31.15 -21.17 -17.24
CA HIS A 142 -30.68 -22.56 -17.39
C HIS A 142 -29.18 -22.58 -17.67
N GLY A 143 -28.36 -22.33 -16.63
CA GLY A 143 -26.92 -22.24 -16.77
C GLY A 143 -26.23 -21.73 -15.50
N ASP A 144 -24.93 -21.64 -15.56
CA ASP A 144 -24.09 -21.24 -14.43
C ASP A 144 -23.84 -19.71 -14.42
N VAL A 145 -23.66 -19.17 -13.21
CA VAL A 145 -23.24 -17.77 -12.97
C VAL A 145 -21.82 -17.75 -12.43
N TYR A 146 -21.00 -16.81 -12.90
CA TYR A 146 -19.59 -16.67 -12.52
C TYR A 146 -19.30 -15.26 -12.00
N CYS A 147 -18.82 -15.15 -10.75
CA CYS A 147 -18.19 -13.94 -10.24
C CYS A 147 -16.71 -14.00 -10.60
N VAL A 148 -16.28 -13.23 -11.59
CA VAL A 148 -14.91 -13.22 -12.10
C VAL A 148 -14.11 -12.13 -11.39
N GLY A 149 -13.22 -12.55 -10.48
CA GLY A 149 -12.43 -11.65 -9.66
C GLY A 149 -11.26 -11.02 -10.43
N GLY A 150 -11.13 -9.72 -10.33
CA GLY A 150 -10.02 -8.96 -10.88
C GLY A 150 -9.19 -8.25 -9.82
N MET A 151 -9.30 -8.66 -8.56
CA MET A 151 -8.55 -8.08 -7.44
C MET A 151 -8.72 -6.54 -7.36
N ASP A 152 -9.98 -6.08 -7.51
CA ASP A 152 -10.36 -4.69 -7.31
C ASP A 152 -10.49 -4.39 -5.80
N PRO A 153 -9.58 -3.62 -5.19
CA PRO A 153 -9.58 -3.40 -3.75
C PRO A 153 -10.68 -2.46 -3.28
N ARG A 154 -11.36 -1.78 -4.21
CA ARG A 154 -12.44 -0.84 -3.94
C ARG A 154 -13.83 -1.45 -4.09
N PHE A 155 -13.93 -2.68 -4.61
CA PHE A 155 -15.21 -3.34 -4.81
C PHE A 155 -16.03 -3.37 -3.51
N ASN A 156 -17.27 -2.90 -3.57
CA ASN A 156 -18.08 -2.63 -2.39
C ASN A 156 -19.55 -3.11 -2.53
N SER A 157 -20.39 -2.75 -1.57
CA SER A 157 -21.79 -3.16 -1.52
C SER A 157 -22.64 -2.63 -2.69
N ASP A 158 -22.30 -1.44 -3.22
CA ASP A 158 -23.03 -0.86 -4.36
C ASP A 158 -22.69 -1.61 -5.64
N ASP A 159 -21.45 -2.07 -5.78
CA ASP A 159 -21.02 -2.91 -6.89
C ASP A 159 -21.72 -4.28 -6.87
N LEU A 160 -21.86 -4.90 -5.69
CA LEU A 160 -22.65 -6.11 -5.51
C LEU A 160 -24.13 -5.89 -5.85
N SER A 161 -24.70 -4.75 -5.44
CA SER A 161 -26.07 -4.39 -5.78
C SER A 161 -26.25 -4.23 -7.27
N ALA A 162 -25.28 -3.62 -7.97
CA ALA A 162 -25.30 -3.52 -9.43
C ALA A 162 -25.29 -4.89 -10.11
N PHE A 163 -24.52 -5.86 -9.60
CA PHE A 163 -24.54 -7.23 -10.11
C PHE A 163 -25.93 -7.87 -10.02
N VAL A 164 -26.57 -7.77 -8.84
CA VAL A 164 -27.89 -8.35 -8.62
C VAL A 164 -28.97 -7.63 -9.44
N ASN A 165 -28.91 -6.29 -9.51
CA ASN A 165 -29.83 -5.51 -10.31
C ASN A 165 -29.73 -5.85 -11.80
N SER A 166 -28.53 -6.07 -12.33
CA SER A 166 -28.33 -6.47 -13.71
C SER A 166 -28.94 -7.84 -14.04
N LEU A 167 -28.93 -8.80 -13.10
CA LEU A 167 -29.67 -10.07 -13.26
C LEU A 167 -31.18 -9.83 -13.31
N LYS A 168 -31.73 -8.96 -12.47
CA LYS A 168 -33.17 -8.61 -12.50
C LYS A 168 -33.57 -7.87 -13.78
N GLU A 169 -32.75 -6.96 -14.25
CA GLU A 169 -32.95 -6.23 -15.51
C GLU A 169 -33.00 -7.18 -16.72
N MET A 170 -32.28 -8.31 -16.64
CA MET A 170 -32.37 -9.39 -17.64
C MET A 170 -33.60 -10.29 -17.43
N GLY A 171 -34.43 -10.03 -16.42
CA GLY A 171 -35.63 -10.79 -16.11
C GLY A 171 -35.32 -12.12 -15.38
N VAL A 172 -34.16 -12.27 -14.74
CA VAL A 172 -33.80 -13.51 -14.06
C VAL A 172 -34.37 -13.52 -12.65
N ASP A 173 -35.28 -14.46 -12.36
CA ASP A 173 -35.86 -14.73 -11.05
C ASP A 173 -35.28 -16.01 -10.42
N THR A 174 -34.80 -16.93 -11.25
CA THR A 174 -34.29 -18.23 -10.81
C THR A 174 -33.03 -18.61 -11.57
N ILE A 175 -32.02 -19.11 -10.86
CA ILE A 175 -30.78 -19.67 -11.43
C ILE A 175 -30.84 -21.21 -11.26
N ARG A 176 -31.04 -21.95 -12.36
CA ARG A 176 -31.01 -23.41 -12.44
C ARG A 176 -29.63 -23.93 -12.86
N GLY A 177 -28.64 -23.53 -12.14
CA GLY A 177 -27.23 -23.90 -12.30
C GLY A 177 -26.46 -23.47 -11.07
N LYS A 178 -25.16 -23.48 -11.16
CA LYS A 178 -24.29 -23.17 -10.03
C LYS A 178 -23.79 -21.73 -10.09
N VAL A 179 -23.55 -21.15 -8.92
CA VAL A 179 -22.89 -19.87 -8.75
C VAL A 179 -21.43 -20.10 -8.37
N TYR A 180 -20.50 -19.67 -9.22
CA TYR A 180 -19.08 -19.92 -9.08
C TYR A 180 -18.28 -18.67 -8.76
N ALA A 181 -17.22 -18.86 -7.96
CA ALA A 181 -16.14 -17.89 -7.77
C ALA A 181 -15.02 -18.18 -8.77
N ASP A 182 -14.76 -17.30 -9.70
CA ASP A 182 -13.55 -17.37 -10.53
C ASP A 182 -12.42 -16.56 -9.90
N ARG A 183 -11.46 -17.27 -9.29
CA ARG A 183 -10.25 -16.71 -8.69
C ARG A 183 -9.01 -16.97 -9.53
N SER A 184 -9.16 -17.38 -10.80
CA SER A 184 -8.06 -17.84 -11.67
C SER A 184 -7.05 -16.75 -12.04
N MET A 185 -7.37 -15.48 -11.78
CA MET A 185 -6.47 -14.36 -12.02
C MET A 185 -5.14 -14.51 -11.25
N LYS A 186 -5.21 -14.99 -10.01
CA LYS A 186 -4.09 -15.03 -9.06
C LYS A 186 -3.92 -16.44 -8.49
N ASP A 187 -2.70 -16.78 -8.04
CA ASP A 187 -2.42 -17.98 -7.24
C ASP A 187 -3.25 -18.02 -5.94
N SER A 188 -3.15 -19.13 -5.22
CA SER A 188 -3.94 -19.38 -4.00
C SER A 188 -3.36 -18.74 -2.74
N ASP A 189 -2.21 -18.06 -2.81
CA ASP A 189 -1.57 -17.46 -1.65
C ASP A 189 -2.39 -16.26 -1.15
N LEU A 190 -2.93 -16.35 0.07
CA LEU A 190 -3.80 -15.32 0.64
C LEU A 190 -3.04 -14.25 1.45
N LEU A 191 -1.74 -14.47 1.70
CA LEU A 191 -0.86 -13.55 2.41
C LEU A 191 0.37 -13.22 1.57
N GLY A 192 0.98 -12.06 1.80
CA GLY A 192 2.26 -11.69 1.22
C GLY A 192 3.43 -12.47 1.83
N GLU A 193 4.52 -12.60 1.08
CA GLU A 193 5.75 -13.27 1.56
C GLU A 193 6.30 -12.55 2.80
N GLY A 194 6.43 -13.27 3.92
CA GLY A 194 6.96 -12.74 5.17
C GLY A 194 5.98 -11.92 6.00
N TRP A 195 4.67 -11.98 5.69
CA TRP A 195 3.63 -11.43 6.55
C TRP A 195 3.35 -12.36 7.73
N CYS A 196 3.11 -11.79 8.91
CA CYS A 196 2.69 -12.57 10.06
C CYS A 196 1.21 -12.96 9.89
N TRP A 197 0.91 -14.23 10.11
CA TRP A 197 -0.45 -14.78 9.92
C TRP A 197 -1.47 -14.29 10.96
N ASP A 198 -0.98 -13.82 12.11
CA ASP A 198 -1.76 -13.33 13.26
C ASP A 198 -1.92 -11.79 13.28
N ASP A 199 -1.34 -11.08 12.31
CA ASP A 199 -1.58 -9.65 12.11
C ASP A 199 -2.93 -9.40 11.40
N ASP A 200 -3.49 -8.19 11.55
CA ASP A 200 -4.70 -7.76 10.82
C ASP A 200 -4.39 -7.45 9.35
N ASN A 201 -3.99 -8.50 8.62
CA ASN A 201 -3.66 -8.40 7.20
C ASN A 201 -4.90 -8.43 6.31
N PRO A 202 -4.89 -7.73 5.18
CA PRO A 202 -5.89 -7.94 4.16
C PRO A 202 -5.71 -9.30 3.49
N VAL A 203 -6.80 -9.94 3.10
CA VAL A 203 -6.76 -11.17 2.33
C VAL A 203 -6.46 -10.86 0.85
N LEU A 204 -5.45 -11.51 0.28
CA LEU A 204 -5.04 -11.35 -1.11
C LEU A 204 -5.85 -12.28 -2.02
N SER A 205 -7.13 -11.98 -2.21
CA SER A 205 -8.05 -12.73 -3.07
C SER A 205 -8.48 -11.90 -4.28
N PRO A 206 -8.62 -12.49 -5.48
CA PRO A 206 -9.21 -11.80 -6.64
C PRO A 206 -10.64 -11.32 -6.41
N LEU A 207 -11.38 -11.97 -5.50
CA LEU A 207 -12.73 -11.60 -5.07
C LEU A 207 -12.70 -11.08 -3.61
N VAL A 208 -11.85 -10.10 -3.35
CA VAL A 208 -11.78 -9.46 -2.03
C VAL A 208 -12.99 -8.54 -1.81
N PHE A 209 -13.55 -8.57 -0.59
CA PHE A 209 -14.62 -7.67 -0.17
C PHE A 209 -14.35 -7.21 1.27
N SER A 210 -14.28 -5.90 1.49
CA SER A 210 -13.98 -5.33 2.81
C SER A 210 -12.73 -5.95 3.47
N ARG A 211 -11.64 -6.10 2.71
CA ARG A 211 -10.34 -6.70 3.13
C ARG A 211 -10.41 -8.20 3.50
N LYS A 212 -11.54 -8.88 3.28
CA LYS A 212 -11.79 -10.29 3.65
C LYS A 212 -12.24 -11.10 2.44
N ASP A 213 -12.12 -12.43 2.52
CA ASP A 213 -12.63 -13.37 1.50
C ASP A 213 -14.09 -13.74 1.78
N ILE A 214 -14.97 -12.75 1.82
CA ILE A 214 -16.41 -12.90 2.08
C ILE A 214 -17.29 -12.45 0.89
N PHE A 215 -16.69 -12.28 -0.28
CA PHE A 215 -17.40 -11.80 -1.47
C PHE A 215 -18.58 -12.69 -1.83
N MET A 216 -18.38 -13.99 -1.91
CA MET A 216 -19.41 -14.93 -2.31
C MET A 216 -20.55 -15.00 -1.30
N ASP A 217 -20.24 -14.99 -0.01
CA ASP A 217 -21.26 -14.96 1.04
C ASP A 217 -22.17 -13.71 0.92
N ARG A 218 -21.54 -12.57 0.64
CA ARG A 218 -22.26 -11.30 0.45
C ARG A 218 -23.08 -11.30 -0.85
N PHE A 219 -22.54 -11.86 -1.93
CA PHE A 219 -23.24 -11.95 -3.20
C PHE A 219 -24.47 -12.87 -3.10
N LEU A 220 -24.30 -14.07 -2.53
CA LEU A 220 -25.40 -15.02 -2.34
C LEU A 220 -26.49 -14.45 -1.40
N ALA A 221 -26.11 -13.78 -0.33
CA ALA A 221 -27.06 -13.10 0.54
C ALA A 221 -27.87 -12.03 -0.23
N LYS A 222 -27.20 -11.21 -1.07
CA LYS A 222 -27.89 -10.20 -1.89
C LYS A 222 -28.81 -10.80 -2.97
N LEU A 223 -28.48 -11.94 -3.55
CA LEU A 223 -29.40 -12.66 -4.45
C LEU A 223 -30.69 -13.06 -3.73
N LYS A 224 -30.54 -13.64 -2.52
CA LYS A 224 -31.67 -14.03 -1.67
C LYS A 224 -32.53 -12.83 -1.26
N ASP A 225 -31.90 -11.75 -0.81
CA ASP A 225 -32.60 -10.50 -0.43
C ASP A 225 -33.36 -9.88 -1.60
N ALA A 226 -32.88 -10.09 -2.82
CA ALA A 226 -33.50 -9.63 -4.06
C ALA A 226 -34.61 -10.57 -4.59
N GLY A 227 -34.84 -11.72 -3.94
CA GLY A 227 -35.81 -12.71 -4.36
C GLY A 227 -35.38 -13.53 -5.58
N ILE A 228 -34.06 -13.62 -5.86
CA ILE A 228 -33.53 -14.51 -6.90
C ILE A 228 -33.27 -15.87 -6.28
N GLU A 229 -33.98 -16.89 -6.73
CA GLU A 229 -33.78 -18.27 -6.28
C GLU A 229 -32.54 -18.89 -6.93
N TYR A 230 -31.78 -19.65 -6.17
CA TYR A 230 -30.62 -20.42 -6.66
C TYR A 230 -30.50 -21.74 -5.88
N GLU A 231 -29.87 -22.76 -6.48
CA GLU A 231 -29.60 -23.99 -5.77
C GLU A 231 -28.60 -23.75 -4.64
N GLU A 232 -28.96 -24.12 -3.41
CA GLU A 232 -28.05 -24.06 -2.24
C GLU A 232 -26.91 -25.07 -2.40
N MET A 233 -25.90 -24.68 -3.13
CA MET A 233 -24.60 -25.35 -3.09
C MET A 233 -23.52 -24.32 -2.83
N TYR A 234 -22.59 -24.66 -1.96
CA TYR A 234 -21.40 -23.86 -1.69
C TYR A 234 -20.83 -23.31 -2.99
N ALA A 235 -20.58 -22.02 -3.04
CA ALA A 235 -19.92 -21.36 -4.15
C ALA A 235 -18.56 -22.02 -4.40
N SER A 236 -18.55 -23.00 -5.31
CA SER A 236 -17.31 -23.68 -5.66
C SER A 236 -16.45 -22.79 -6.53
N THR A 237 -15.13 -22.94 -6.42
CA THR A 237 -14.19 -22.21 -7.30
C THR A 237 -14.13 -22.91 -8.66
N LYS A 238 -14.36 -22.13 -9.73
CA LYS A 238 -14.27 -22.62 -11.12
C LYS A 238 -13.89 -21.47 -12.05
N THR A 239 -12.94 -21.71 -12.93
CA THR A 239 -12.59 -20.75 -13.98
C THR A 239 -13.77 -20.52 -14.92
N CYS A 240 -14.12 -19.27 -15.16
CA CYS A 240 -15.16 -18.88 -16.07
C CYS A 240 -14.78 -19.28 -17.52
N PRO A 241 -15.64 -20.00 -18.24
CA PRO A 241 -15.36 -20.33 -19.64
C PRO A 241 -15.32 -19.10 -20.54
N THR A 242 -14.52 -19.18 -21.59
CA THR A 242 -14.29 -18.05 -22.51
C THR A 242 -15.54 -17.67 -23.30
N ASN A 243 -16.49 -18.59 -23.48
CA ASN A 243 -17.77 -18.36 -24.16
C ASN A 243 -18.89 -17.86 -23.23
N ALA A 244 -18.60 -17.56 -21.94
CA ALA A 244 -19.58 -16.99 -21.02
C ALA A 244 -19.93 -15.55 -21.41
N PHE A 245 -21.23 -15.22 -21.33
CA PHE A 245 -21.74 -13.87 -21.58
C PHE A 245 -21.52 -12.97 -20.36
N THR A 246 -21.17 -11.71 -20.61
CA THR A 246 -21.01 -10.72 -19.52
C THR A 246 -22.37 -10.10 -19.19
N ILE A 247 -22.77 -10.19 -17.93
CA ILE A 247 -23.96 -9.53 -17.38
C ILE A 247 -23.60 -8.09 -16.96
N CYS A 248 -22.57 -7.96 -16.11
CA CYS A 248 -22.17 -6.70 -15.53
C CYS A 248 -20.65 -6.63 -15.35
N THR A 249 -20.07 -5.48 -15.61
CA THR A 249 -18.68 -5.17 -15.28
C THR A 249 -18.64 -3.98 -14.34
N ARG A 250 -18.05 -4.17 -13.15
CA ARG A 250 -17.72 -3.08 -12.25
C ARG A 250 -16.22 -2.84 -12.30
N PHE A 251 -15.83 -1.58 -12.19
CA PHE A 251 -14.41 -1.23 -12.22
C PHE A 251 -14.11 0.02 -11.39
N HIS A 252 -12.89 0.10 -10.93
CA HIS A 252 -12.30 1.31 -10.36
C HIS A 252 -11.04 1.69 -11.14
N THR A 253 -10.79 3.00 -11.26
CA THR A 253 -9.68 3.52 -12.07
C THR A 253 -8.34 3.41 -11.36
N MET A 254 -7.26 3.48 -12.14
CA MET A 254 -5.89 3.58 -11.62
C MET A 254 -5.77 4.69 -10.56
N ASP A 255 -6.29 5.89 -10.85
CA ASP A 255 -6.20 7.03 -9.92
C ASP A 255 -6.94 6.80 -8.61
N GLN A 256 -8.12 6.18 -8.66
CA GLN A 256 -8.88 5.87 -7.44
C GLN A 256 -8.13 4.87 -6.53
N VAL A 257 -7.47 3.88 -7.13
CA VAL A 257 -6.67 2.89 -6.38
C VAL A 257 -5.37 3.54 -5.90
N LEU A 258 -4.66 4.23 -6.76
CA LEU A 258 -3.40 4.89 -6.47
C LEU A 258 -3.54 5.94 -5.36
N HIS A 259 -4.60 6.76 -5.40
CA HIS A 259 -4.85 7.79 -4.39
C HIS A 259 -4.96 7.19 -2.98
N LYS A 260 -5.79 6.16 -2.79
CA LYS A 260 -5.93 5.52 -1.48
C LYS A 260 -4.65 4.79 -1.05
N MET A 261 -3.99 4.10 -1.99
CA MET A 261 -2.71 3.44 -1.75
C MET A 261 -1.65 4.40 -1.20
N MET A 262 -1.56 5.61 -1.76
CA MET A 262 -0.53 6.58 -1.39
C MET A 262 -0.93 7.43 -0.19
N LYS A 263 -2.14 8.04 -0.20
CA LYS A 263 -2.63 8.94 0.85
C LYS A 263 -2.80 8.23 2.20
N GLU A 264 -3.40 7.04 2.20
CA GLU A 264 -3.69 6.28 3.42
C GLU A 264 -2.67 5.16 3.66
N SER A 265 -1.73 4.95 2.74
CA SER A 265 -0.74 3.86 2.80
C SER A 265 -1.35 2.46 2.81
N ASP A 266 -2.53 2.26 2.19
CA ASP A 266 -3.26 0.99 2.25
C ASP A 266 -2.50 -0.15 1.55
N ASN A 267 -2.27 -1.25 2.30
CA ASN A 267 -1.51 -2.39 1.83
C ASN A 267 -2.28 -3.22 0.79
N LEU A 268 -3.60 -3.41 0.96
CA LEU A 268 -4.42 -4.16 0.00
C LEU A 268 -4.37 -3.51 -1.39
N TYR A 269 -4.43 -2.17 -1.44
CA TYR A 269 -4.39 -1.43 -2.70
C TYR A 269 -3.04 -1.58 -3.40
N ALA A 270 -1.95 -1.62 -2.63
CA ALA A 270 -0.62 -1.88 -3.17
C ALA A 270 -0.48 -3.32 -3.70
N GLU A 271 -0.93 -4.31 -2.94
CA GLU A 271 -0.88 -5.70 -3.39
C GLU A 271 -1.80 -5.94 -4.59
N SER A 272 -2.99 -5.34 -4.61
CA SER A 272 -3.86 -5.40 -5.79
C SER A 272 -3.15 -4.89 -7.04
N MET A 273 -2.49 -3.74 -6.95
CA MET A 273 -1.69 -3.18 -8.05
C MET A 273 -0.53 -4.09 -8.43
N TYR A 274 0.17 -4.65 -7.45
CA TYR A 274 1.28 -5.57 -7.62
C TYR A 274 0.88 -6.85 -8.39
N TYR A 275 -0.27 -7.44 -8.06
CA TYR A 275 -0.78 -8.60 -8.81
C TYR A 275 -1.33 -8.24 -10.19
N GLN A 276 -1.78 -6.99 -10.41
CA GLN A 276 -2.12 -6.52 -11.77
C GLN A 276 -0.86 -6.40 -12.65
N ILE A 277 0.26 -5.93 -12.09
CA ILE A 277 1.56 -5.94 -12.78
C ILE A 277 1.92 -7.37 -13.19
N ALA A 278 1.76 -8.33 -12.29
CA ALA A 278 2.00 -9.75 -12.60
C ALA A 278 1.08 -10.26 -13.72
N ALA A 279 -0.22 -9.96 -13.64
CA ALA A 279 -1.22 -10.40 -14.62
C ALA A 279 -0.98 -9.80 -16.02
N SER A 280 -0.35 -8.63 -16.12
CA SER A 280 -0.01 -7.98 -17.40
C SER A 280 0.99 -8.76 -18.25
N THR A 281 1.70 -9.75 -17.67
CA THR A 281 2.59 -10.64 -18.42
C THR A 281 1.84 -11.65 -19.30
N GLY A 282 0.52 -11.79 -19.11
CA GLY A 282 -0.30 -12.82 -19.74
C GLY A 282 -0.22 -14.20 -19.06
N ASN A 283 0.72 -14.39 -18.14
CA ASN A 283 0.85 -15.64 -17.37
C ASN A 283 -0.25 -15.71 -16.31
N ARG A 284 -0.94 -16.85 -16.24
CA ARG A 284 -1.96 -17.11 -15.22
C ARG A 284 -1.69 -18.45 -14.53
N PRO A 285 -1.89 -18.56 -13.23
CA PRO A 285 -2.27 -17.45 -12.31
C PRO A 285 -1.12 -16.45 -12.12
N ALA A 286 -1.48 -15.18 -11.89
CA ALA A 286 -0.54 -14.17 -11.47
C ALA A 286 0.04 -14.53 -10.09
N SER A 287 1.32 -14.30 -9.87
CA SER A 287 2.01 -14.63 -8.61
C SER A 287 2.93 -13.49 -8.16
N ALA A 288 3.26 -13.46 -6.88
CA ALA A 288 4.28 -12.54 -6.36
C ALA A 288 5.62 -12.69 -7.09
N LYS A 289 5.99 -13.92 -7.49
CA LYS A 289 7.20 -14.18 -8.29
C LYS A 289 7.14 -13.48 -9.65
N SER A 290 6.01 -13.53 -10.34
CA SER A 290 5.85 -12.84 -11.64
C SER A 290 5.86 -11.32 -11.48
N ALA A 291 5.23 -10.76 -10.44
CA ALA A 291 5.30 -9.33 -10.14
C ALA A 291 6.74 -8.87 -9.91
N ARG A 292 7.49 -9.57 -9.04
CA ARG A 292 8.93 -9.31 -8.80
C ARG A 292 9.76 -9.34 -10.08
N SER A 293 9.43 -10.25 -10.99
CA SER A 293 10.14 -10.34 -12.27
C SER A 293 9.93 -9.08 -13.11
N VAL A 294 8.72 -8.54 -13.16
CA VAL A 294 8.41 -7.30 -13.87
C VAL A 294 9.09 -6.08 -13.22
N GLU A 295 9.04 -5.98 -11.89
CA GLU A 295 9.73 -4.90 -11.16
C GLU A 295 11.25 -4.95 -11.36
N ARG A 296 11.87 -6.13 -11.33
CA ARG A 296 13.30 -6.30 -11.63
C ARG A 296 13.65 -5.89 -13.07
N GLN A 297 12.77 -6.24 -14.01
CA GLN A 297 12.93 -5.81 -15.40
C GLN A 297 12.83 -4.29 -15.51
N PHE A 298 11.89 -3.66 -14.82
CA PHE A 298 11.75 -2.21 -14.75
C PHE A 298 13.03 -1.56 -14.19
N ILE A 299 13.54 -2.06 -13.05
CA ILE A 299 14.79 -1.56 -12.44
C ILE A 299 15.96 -1.64 -13.41
N ASN A 300 16.15 -2.79 -14.08
CA ASN A 300 17.26 -2.99 -15.02
C ASN A 300 17.12 -2.13 -16.27
N GLN A 301 15.95 -2.12 -16.91
CA GLN A 301 15.76 -1.54 -18.24
C GLN A 301 15.43 -0.05 -18.24
N LYS A 302 14.66 0.40 -17.23
CA LYS A 302 14.18 1.79 -17.17
C LYS A 302 15.05 2.66 -16.26
N LEU A 303 15.56 2.10 -15.16
CA LEU A 303 16.38 2.84 -14.23
C LEU A 303 17.88 2.66 -14.45
N GLY A 304 18.28 1.64 -15.22
CA GLY A 304 19.69 1.33 -15.47
C GLY A 304 20.47 0.84 -14.25
N LEU A 305 19.75 0.31 -13.25
CA LEU A 305 20.33 -0.23 -12.02
C LEU A 305 20.29 -1.75 -12.04
N ASP A 306 21.25 -2.40 -11.37
CA ASP A 306 21.29 -3.85 -11.24
C ASP A 306 20.26 -4.31 -10.19
N ALA A 307 19.15 -4.88 -10.65
CA ALA A 307 18.07 -5.36 -9.80
C ALA A 307 18.46 -6.54 -8.89
N SER A 308 19.58 -7.24 -9.18
CA SER A 308 20.06 -8.33 -8.32
C SER A 308 20.54 -7.83 -6.95
N ARG A 309 20.87 -6.55 -6.85
CA ARG A 309 21.27 -5.90 -5.61
C ARG A 309 20.13 -5.73 -4.59
N TYR A 310 18.87 -5.85 -5.03
CA TYR A 310 17.70 -5.57 -4.19
C TYR A 310 16.93 -6.83 -3.88
N LYS A 311 16.30 -6.88 -2.71
CA LYS A 311 15.38 -7.95 -2.34
C LYS A 311 13.95 -7.40 -2.32
N LEU A 312 13.11 -7.96 -3.17
CA LEU A 312 11.71 -7.60 -3.31
C LEU A 312 10.88 -8.80 -2.81
N ALA A 313 9.96 -8.58 -1.91
CA ALA A 313 9.11 -9.63 -1.34
C ALA A 313 7.63 -9.40 -1.66
N ASP A 314 7.12 -8.18 -1.41
CA ASP A 314 5.74 -7.79 -1.65
C ASP A 314 5.65 -6.43 -2.33
N GLY A 315 4.44 -6.00 -2.69
CA GLY A 315 4.20 -4.70 -3.32
C GLY A 315 3.95 -3.56 -2.33
N SER A 316 3.63 -3.86 -1.09
CA SER A 316 3.23 -2.88 -0.07
C SER A 316 4.36 -2.38 0.82
N GLY A 317 5.43 -3.17 0.95
CA GLY A 317 6.51 -2.92 1.90
C GLY A 317 6.17 -3.34 3.33
N LEU A 318 5.11 -4.12 3.54
CA LEU A 318 4.76 -4.69 4.84
C LEU A 318 5.78 -5.77 5.24
N SER A 319 6.25 -6.53 4.26
CA SER A 319 7.28 -7.57 4.48
C SER A 319 8.61 -6.96 4.93
N LEU A 320 9.14 -7.47 6.04
CA LEU A 320 10.50 -7.15 6.51
C LEU A 320 11.60 -7.72 5.59
N TYR A 321 11.23 -8.51 4.57
CA TYR A 321 12.17 -9.10 3.61
C TYR A 321 12.47 -8.18 2.42
N ASN A 322 11.80 -7.03 2.32
CA ASN A 322 12.15 -6.03 1.31
C ASN A 322 13.45 -5.29 1.71
N TYR A 323 14.37 -5.14 0.76
CA TYR A 323 15.57 -4.33 0.90
C TYR A 323 15.77 -3.50 -0.36
N LEU A 324 15.71 -2.18 -0.19
CA LEU A 324 15.97 -1.16 -1.21
C LEU A 324 17.10 -0.23 -0.75
N SER A 325 17.45 0.75 -1.57
CA SER A 325 18.38 1.82 -1.22
C SER A 325 17.78 3.19 -1.57
N ALA A 326 18.26 4.26 -0.95
CA ALA A 326 17.87 5.61 -1.31
C ALA A 326 18.22 5.94 -2.77
N GLU A 327 19.32 5.37 -3.31
CA GLU A 327 19.69 5.46 -4.74
C GLU A 327 18.57 4.94 -5.64
N LEU A 328 17.99 3.76 -5.31
CA LEU A 328 16.88 3.19 -6.09
C LEU A 328 15.62 4.06 -6.00
N GLU A 329 15.25 4.50 -4.79
CA GLU A 329 14.05 5.34 -4.61
C GLU A 329 14.17 6.67 -5.36
N VAL A 330 15.32 7.33 -5.30
CA VAL A 330 15.58 8.55 -6.08
C VAL A 330 15.59 8.28 -7.58
N ALA A 331 16.17 7.17 -8.04
CA ALA A 331 16.16 6.81 -9.47
C ALA A 331 14.71 6.61 -9.98
N MET A 332 13.83 5.95 -9.19
CA MET A 332 12.41 5.80 -9.51
C MET A 332 11.69 7.15 -9.60
N LEU A 333 11.89 8.02 -8.62
CA LEU A 333 11.28 9.35 -8.58
C LEU A 333 11.74 10.22 -9.75
N ARG A 334 13.03 10.20 -10.09
CA ARG A 334 13.58 10.86 -11.30
C ARG A 334 12.92 10.35 -12.58
N TYR A 335 12.80 9.03 -12.72
CA TYR A 335 12.13 8.41 -13.86
C TYR A 335 10.67 8.86 -13.98
N ALA A 336 9.92 8.80 -12.86
CA ALA A 336 8.52 9.22 -12.83
C ALA A 336 8.34 10.71 -13.15
N PHE A 337 9.23 11.59 -12.65
CA PHE A 337 9.16 13.03 -12.90
C PHE A 337 9.38 13.38 -14.38
N ARG A 338 10.24 12.64 -15.09
CA ARG A 338 10.56 12.84 -16.51
C ARG A 338 9.52 12.21 -17.45
N ASN A 339 8.55 11.48 -16.93
CA ASN A 339 7.49 10.84 -17.70
C ASN A 339 6.14 11.44 -17.33
N ASP A 340 5.59 12.34 -18.13
CA ASP A 340 4.37 13.06 -17.85
C ASP A 340 3.17 12.11 -17.63
N ASN A 341 3.13 10.99 -18.35
CA ASN A 341 2.09 9.96 -18.16
C ASN A 341 2.12 9.28 -16.78
N ILE A 342 3.28 9.33 -16.09
CA ILE A 342 3.44 8.82 -14.72
C ILE A 342 3.33 9.96 -13.71
N LYS A 343 4.02 11.07 -13.98
CA LYS A 343 4.14 12.24 -13.10
C LYS A 343 2.77 12.77 -12.66
N GLN A 344 1.85 12.97 -13.61
CA GLN A 344 0.53 13.54 -13.34
C GLN A 344 -0.30 12.66 -12.39
N HIS A 345 -0.22 11.34 -12.49
CA HIS A 345 -0.94 10.42 -11.60
C HIS A 345 -0.24 10.29 -10.23
N LEU A 346 1.08 10.10 -10.25
CA LEU A 346 1.86 9.86 -9.04
C LEU A 346 1.84 11.07 -8.09
N ILE A 347 2.19 12.26 -8.57
CA ILE A 347 2.33 13.45 -7.70
C ILE A 347 1.01 13.82 -7.03
N HIS A 348 -0.12 13.73 -7.74
CA HIS A 348 -1.44 14.00 -7.17
C HIS A 348 -1.86 12.98 -6.10
N SER A 349 -1.33 11.77 -6.17
CA SER A 349 -1.64 10.72 -5.20
C SER A 349 -0.81 10.79 -3.91
N LEU A 350 0.33 11.49 -3.90
CA LEU A 350 1.22 11.58 -2.74
C LEU A 350 0.60 12.40 -1.60
N PRO A 351 0.80 11.99 -0.32
CA PRO A 351 0.51 12.84 0.84
C PRO A 351 1.22 14.19 0.76
N ILE A 352 0.54 15.24 1.23
CA ILE A 352 1.05 16.62 1.21
C ILE A 352 1.31 17.07 2.65
N ALA A 353 2.51 17.56 2.91
CA ALA A 353 2.95 18.02 4.22
C ALA A 353 2.01 19.06 4.84
N GLY A 354 1.50 18.77 6.04
CA GLY A 354 0.59 19.62 6.79
C GLY A 354 -0.85 19.71 6.24
N VAL A 355 -1.16 19.03 5.13
CA VAL A 355 -2.43 19.16 4.41
C VAL A 355 -3.26 17.87 4.47
N ASP A 356 -2.72 16.76 3.96
CA ASP A 356 -3.49 15.54 3.81
C ASP A 356 -2.68 14.24 4.01
N GLY A 357 -3.39 13.12 3.94
CA GLY A 357 -2.83 11.78 4.03
C GLY A 357 -1.99 11.57 5.28
N THR A 358 -0.99 10.70 5.19
CA THR A 358 -0.09 10.38 6.30
C THR A 358 0.84 11.54 6.72
N LEU A 359 0.89 12.62 5.95
CA LEU A 359 1.63 13.85 6.29
C LEU A 359 0.76 14.97 6.88
N LYS A 360 -0.55 14.77 7.05
CA LYS A 360 -1.49 15.78 7.54
C LYS A 360 -1.07 16.45 8.85
N LYS A 361 -0.48 15.67 9.77
CA LYS A 361 -0.03 16.15 11.09
C LYS A 361 1.45 16.52 11.15
N ARG A 362 2.20 16.39 10.03
CA ARG A 362 3.65 16.65 9.94
C ARG A 362 3.93 17.91 9.13
N MET A 363 5.01 18.63 9.45
CA MET A 363 5.43 19.86 8.73
C MET A 363 4.27 20.86 8.52
N ARG A 364 3.53 21.15 9.59
CA ARG A 364 2.30 21.99 9.56
C ARG A 364 2.57 23.49 9.37
N SER A 365 3.83 23.89 9.36
CA SER A 365 4.27 25.27 9.23
C SER A 365 5.64 25.36 8.57
N GLY A 366 6.01 26.57 8.12
CA GLY A 366 7.29 26.82 7.44
C GLY A 366 7.29 26.41 5.97
N SER A 367 8.45 26.42 5.33
CA SER A 367 8.65 26.24 3.89
C SER A 367 8.26 24.85 3.36
N ALA A 368 8.25 23.84 4.21
CA ALA A 368 7.85 22.48 3.84
C ALA A 368 6.32 22.30 3.79
N HIS A 369 5.54 23.15 4.50
CA HIS A 369 4.08 23.06 4.52
C HIS A 369 3.48 23.28 3.13
N GLY A 370 2.62 22.34 2.69
CA GLY A 370 2.00 22.38 1.36
C GLY A 370 2.97 22.11 0.20
N ASN A 371 4.27 22.14 0.44
CA ASN A 371 5.34 21.99 -0.54
C ASN A 371 5.75 20.51 -0.69
N VAL A 372 6.15 19.85 0.40
CA VAL A 372 6.60 18.45 0.36
C VAL A 372 5.44 17.53 0.02
N LYS A 373 5.61 16.73 -1.04
CA LYS A 373 4.69 15.67 -1.49
C LYS A 373 5.42 14.36 -1.45
N ALA A 374 5.16 13.53 -0.43
CA ALA A 374 6.00 12.36 -0.20
C ALA A 374 5.23 11.16 0.37
N LYS A 375 5.68 9.96 0.02
CA LYS A 375 5.23 8.71 0.60
C LYS A 375 5.97 8.45 1.90
N THR A 376 5.23 8.15 2.95
CA THR A 376 5.77 7.72 4.25
C THR A 376 5.90 6.20 4.31
N GLY A 377 6.85 5.72 5.10
CA GLY A 377 6.96 4.32 5.49
C GLY A 377 7.16 4.21 6.99
N THR A 378 6.42 3.30 7.62
CA THR A 378 6.50 3.04 9.07
C THR A 378 6.31 1.55 9.33
N LEU A 379 7.27 0.94 9.99
CA LEU A 379 7.19 -0.36 10.66
C LEU A 379 7.96 -0.25 11.97
N THR A 380 7.84 -1.23 12.85
CA THR A 380 8.62 -1.25 14.10
C THR A 380 10.12 -1.14 13.77
N GLY A 381 10.78 -0.11 14.30
CA GLY A 381 12.19 0.16 14.05
C GLY A 381 12.53 0.73 12.68
N ILE A 382 11.55 1.12 11.86
CA ILE A 382 11.75 1.61 10.48
C ILE A 382 10.89 2.84 10.23
N ILE A 383 11.54 3.94 9.81
CA ILE A 383 10.86 5.17 9.37
C ILE A 383 11.48 5.61 8.06
N SER A 384 10.66 5.79 7.03
CA SER A 384 11.09 6.27 5.72
C SER A 384 10.20 7.38 5.17
N LEU A 385 10.76 8.19 4.29
CA LEU A 385 10.08 9.27 3.58
C LEU A 385 10.76 9.49 2.23
N ALA A 386 10.00 9.41 1.15
CA ALA A 386 10.53 9.65 -0.19
C ALA A 386 9.51 10.34 -1.08
N GLY A 387 9.94 11.33 -1.87
CA GLY A 387 9.06 12.13 -2.71
C GLY A 387 9.72 13.35 -3.30
N TYR A 388 8.94 14.43 -3.41
CA TYR A 388 9.30 15.66 -4.10
C TYR A 388 9.09 16.89 -3.22
N CYS A 389 9.86 17.94 -3.48
CA CYS A 389 9.63 19.27 -2.96
C CYS A 389 10.24 20.32 -3.90
N THR A 390 9.77 21.55 -3.82
CA THR A 390 10.36 22.70 -4.51
C THR A 390 11.30 23.41 -3.55
N ALA A 391 12.56 23.60 -3.94
CA ALA A 391 13.53 24.37 -3.21
C ALA A 391 13.25 25.87 -3.32
N ALA A 392 13.87 26.70 -2.48
CA ALA A 392 13.65 28.14 -2.47
C ALA A 392 14.13 28.87 -3.74
N ASN A 393 15.10 28.29 -4.47
CA ASN A 393 15.53 28.77 -5.77
C ASN A 393 14.56 28.39 -6.92
N GLY A 394 13.45 27.72 -6.61
CA GLY A 394 12.43 27.28 -7.57
C GLY A 394 12.71 25.93 -8.22
N HIS A 395 13.85 25.28 -7.94
CA HIS A 395 14.16 23.98 -8.50
C HIS A 395 13.30 22.88 -7.85
N GLU A 396 12.80 21.96 -8.67
CA GLU A 396 12.15 20.75 -8.20
C GLU A 396 13.20 19.73 -7.75
N LEU A 397 13.03 19.22 -6.55
CA LEU A 397 13.87 18.19 -5.96
C LEU A 397 13.12 16.89 -5.78
N CYS A 398 13.83 15.77 -5.88
CA CYS A 398 13.35 14.51 -5.32
C CYS A 398 14.33 13.99 -4.26
N PHE A 399 13.79 13.28 -3.28
CA PHE A 399 14.57 12.80 -2.15
C PHE A 399 14.07 11.45 -1.63
N SER A 400 14.98 10.74 -0.96
CA SER A 400 14.69 9.56 -0.16
C SER A 400 15.47 9.62 1.16
N ILE A 401 14.79 9.28 2.25
CA ILE A 401 15.32 9.17 3.60
C ILE A 401 14.80 7.87 4.20
N ILE A 402 15.69 6.92 4.51
CA ILE A 402 15.33 5.61 5.07
C ILE A 402 16.10 5.43 6.37
N ASN A 403 15.38 5.30 7.49
CA ASN A 403 15.97 5.05 8.81
C ASN A 403 15.61 3.63 9.27
N ASN A 404 16.58 2.86 9.74
CA ASN A 404 16.40 1.52 10.28
C ASN A 404 17.09 1.40 11.66
N GLY A 405 16.62 0.47 12.49
CA GLY A 405 17.12 0.29 13.84
C GLY A 405 16.69 1.40 14.81
N ILE A 406 15.55 2.03 14.56
CA ILE A 406 15.04 3.17 15.33
C ILE A 406 14.29 2.68 16.56
N MET A 407 14.72 3.12 17.74
CA MET A 407 14.04 2.82 19.00
C MET A 407 12.73 3.66 19.13
N HIS A 408 12.81 4.96 18.83
CA HIS A 408 11.68 5.89 18.93
C HIS A 408 11.37 6.49 17.56
N GLY A 409 10.22 6.12 16.98
CA GLY A 409 9.82 6.56 15.64
C GLY A 409 9.60 8.07 15.51
N SER A 410 9.27 8.77 16.61
CA SER A 410 9.15 10.24 16.65
C SER A 410 10.46 10.92 16.27
N ASN A 411 11.61 10.45 16.78
CA ASN A 411 12.93 11.03 16.51
C ASN A 411 13.28 10.96 15.03
N ALA A 412 13.05 9.79 14.41
CA ALA A 412 13.32 9.62 12.98
C ALA A 412 12.34 10.42 12.11
N ARG A 413 11.07 10.55 12.53
CA ARG A 413 10.11 11.44 11.84
C ARG A 413 10.55 12.90 11.93
N ASN A 414 10.93 13.37 13.13
CA ASN A 414 11.43 14.74 13.32
C ASN A 414 12.71 15.02 12.52
N PHE A 415 13.63 14.04 12.47
CA PHE A 415 14.82 14.13 11.64
C PHE A 415 14.44 14.31 10.15
N ALA A 416 13.58 13.45 9.61
CA ALA A 416 13.13 13.54 8.22
C ALA A 416 12.41 14.87 7.93
N ASP A 417 11.60 15.38 8.86
CA ASP A 417 10.92 16.67 8.74
C ASP A 417 11.90 17.84 8.73
N LYS A 418 12.96 17.79 9.56
CA LYS A 418 14.04 18.80 9.56
C LYS A 418 14.83 18.77 8.24
N VAL A 419 15.14 17.59 7.70
CA VAL A 419 15.75 17.49 6.35
C VAL A 419 14.84 18.12 5.31
N CYS A 420 13.54 17.79 5.27
CA CYS A 420 12.61 18.40 4.32
C CYS A 420 12.53 19.92 4.45
N LYS A 421 12.56 20.46 5.68
CA LYS A 421 12.59 21.90 5.91
C LYS A 421 13.85 22.56 5.31
N LEU A 422 15.03 21.93 5.48
CA LEU A 422 16.28 22.40 4.88
C LEU A 422 16.22 22.41 3.35
N LEU A 423 15.60 21.37 2.73
CA LEU A 423 15.44 21.31 1.28
C LEU A 423 14.58 22.43 0.73
N CYS A 424 13.56 22.86 1.49
CA CYS A 424 12.59 23.90 1.10
C CYS A 424 12.97 25.31 1.56
N GLN A 425 14.03 25.48 2.37
CA GLN A 425 14.44 26.81 2.86
C GLN A 425 15.25 27.59 1.82
N PRO A 426 15.18 28.97 1.87
CA PRO A 426 15.96 29.83 0.98
C PRO A 426 17.46 29.71 1.17
#